data_260528ac037cdce87ba3b382d8e3bf15
#
_entry.id   260528ac037cdce87ba3b382d8e3bf15
#
_cell.length_a   1.000
_cell.length_b   1.000
_cell.length_c   1.000
_cell.angle_alpha   90.00
_cell.angle_beta   90.00
_cell.angle_gamma   90.00
#
_symmetry.space_group_name_H-M   'P 1'
#
loop_
_entity.id
_entity.type
_entity.pdbx_description
1 polymer ?
#
loop_
_entity_poly.entity_id
_entity_poly.type
_entity_poly.pdbx_seq_one_letter_code
_entity_poly.pdbx_strand_id
1 'polypeptide(L)'
;YKNELDSRIDLDPLYALAARYLHLDERQLRQLTPASAFPIELLPDIETVDNSVGTFLHLAERIRTENLTVAQTVIVAAGGRHREFVGTPESFADDLEQWLDADASDGFVLMFPHTERDLPFFIEKAVPALQRRGLLRTSYRGTTLRDHLR
;
A
#
# COMPACT_ATOMS: atom_id res chain seq x y z
N TYR A 1 -2.14 16.94 5.16
CA TYR A 1 -2.48 16.60 3.76
C TYR A 1 -3.17 15.24 3.65
N LYS A 2 -2.59 14.15 4.20
CA LYS A 2 -3.22 12.80 4.16
C LYS A 2 -4.57 12.79 4.89
N ASN A 3 -4.63 13.30 6.11
CA ASN A 3 -5.87 13.37 6.91
C ASN A 3 -6.95 14.24 6.25
N GLU A 4 -6.56 15.27 5.51
CA GLU A 4 -7.50 16.13 4.78
C GLU A 4 -8.06 15.43 3.52
N LEU A 5 -7.25 14.63 2.84
CA LEU A 5 -7.71 13.79 1.74
C LEU A 5 -8.67 12.70 2.23
N ASP A 6 -8.32 12.03 3.32
CA ASP A 6 -9.14 10.96 3.91
C ASP A 6 -10.55 11.47 4.31
N SER A 7 -10.67 12.74 4.75
CA SER A 7 -11.95 13.34 5.11
C SER A 7 -12.90 13.59 3.92
N ARG A 8 -12.40 13.51 2.69
CA ARG A 8 -13.16 13.73 1.44
C ARG A 8 -13.51 12.43 0.72
N ILE A 9 -13.06 11.29 1.23
CA ILE A 9 -13.32 10.00 0.62
C ILE A 9 -14.75 9.57 0.98
N ASP A 10 -15.52 9.19 -0.04
CA ASP A 10 -16.77 8.49 0.16
C ASP A 10 -16.48 7.08 0.68
N LEU A 11 -16.85 6.81 1.92
CA LEU A 11 -16.61 5.52 2.56
C LEU A 11 -17.58 4.43 2.09
N ASP A 12 -18.73 4.81 1.55
CA ASP A 12 -19.83 3.90 1.28
C ASP A 12 -19.43 2.72 0.37
N PRO A 13 -18.74 2.94 -0.76
CA PRO A 13 -18.27 1.85 -1.61
C PRO A 13 -17.13 1.02 -1.00
N LEU A 14 -16.48 1.50 0.06
CA LEU A 14 -15.30 0.85 0.65
C LEU A 14 -15.66 -0.17 1.73
N TYR A 15 -16.84 -0.07 2.36
CA TYR A 15 -17.21 -0.93 3.49
C TYR A 15 -17.20 -2.41 3.14
N ALA A 16 -17.76 -2.80 2.00
CA ALA A 16 -17.80 -4.21 1.59
C ALA A 16 -16.40 -4.80 1.42
N LEU A 17 -15.49 -4.04 0.83
CA LEU A 17 -14.12 -4.48 0.62
C LEU A 17 -13.32 -4.51 1.94
N ALA A 18 -13.50 -3.50 2.79
CA ALA A 18 -12.89 -3.45 4.11
C ALA A 18 -13.35 -4.61 4.99
N ALA A 19 -14.66 -4.87 5.05
CA ALA A 19 -15.23 -5.98 5.79
C ALA A 19 -14.64 -7.33 5.35
N ARG A 20 -14.49 -7.53 4.04
CA ARG A 20 -13.88 -8.73 3.46
C ARG A 20 -12.44 -8.97 3.96
N TYR A 21 -11.59 -7.92 3.98
CA TYR A 21 -10.18 -8.07 4.40
C TYR A 21 -9.99 -8.07 5.91
N LEU A 22 -10.93 -7.49 6.66
CA LEU A 22 -10.95 -7.54 8.11
C LEU A 22 -11.66 -8.79 8.65
N HIS A 23 -12.27 -9.60 7.77
CA HIS A 23 -13.09 -10.76 8.13
C HIS A 23 -14.23 -10.39 9.09
N LEU A 24 -14.88 -9.24 8.84
CA LEU A 24 -15.98 -8.72 9.64
C LEU A 24 -17.29 -8.73 8.85
N ASP A 25 -18.41 -8.70 9.58
CA ASP A 25 -19.71 -8.42 8.96
C ASP A 25 -19.79 -6.95 8.54
N GLU A 26 -20.13 -6.71 7.27
CA GLU A 26 -20.24 -5.34 6.72
C GLU A 26 -21.27 -4.50 7.47
N ARG A 27 -22.40 -5.10 7.89
CA ARG A 27 -23.45 -4.37 8.60
C ARG A 27 -22.98 -3.92 9.96
N GLN A 28 -22.22 -4.76 10.65
CA GLN A 28 -21.61 -4.41 11.93
C GLN A 28 -20.60 -3.26 11.76
N LEU A 29 -19.76 -3.34 10.74
CA LEU A 29 -18.77 -2.29 10.46
C LEU A 29 -19.45 -0.94 10.13
N ARG A 30 -20.55 -0.96 9.39
CA ARG A 30 -21.36 0.24 9.03
C ARG A 30 -22.06 0.89 10.22
N GLN A 31 -22.29 0.15 11.30
CA GLN A 31 -22.94 0.69 12.51
C GLN A 31 -21.96 1.50 13.39
N LEU A 32 -20.67 1.36 13.15
CA LEU A 32 -19.65 2.08 13.91
C LEU A 32 -19.59 3.56 13.49
N THR A 33 -19.29 4.43 14.45
CA THR A 33 -19.10 5.86 14.19
C THR A 33 -17.78 6.09 13.45
N PRO A 34 -17.77 6.65 12.23
CA PRO A 34 -16.54 6.79 11.44
C PRO A 34 -15.40 7.54 12.14
N ALA A 35 -15.71 8.54 12.97
CA ALA A 35 -14.74 9.35 13.67
C ALA A 35 -14.23 8.73 14.99
N SER A 36 -14.86 7.65 15.48
CA SER A 36 -14.39 6.98 16.70
C SER A 36 -13.17 6.11 16.44
N ALA A 37 -12.37 5.83 17.48
CA ALA A 37 -11.35 4.82 17.42
C ALA A 37 -11.96 3.46 17.02
N PHE A 38 -11.24 2.69 16.19
CA PHE A 38 -11.70 1.37 15.80
C PHE A 38 -11.68 0.42 17.01
N PRO A 39 -12.77 -0.28 17.31
CA PRO A 39 -12.83 -1.22 18.43
C PRO A 39 -12.04 -2.49 18.08
N ILE A 40 -10.83 -2.61 18.65
CA ILE A 40 -9.86 -3.68 18.34
C ILE A 40 -10.42 -5.06 18.66
N GLU A 41 -11.31 -5.15 19.66
CA GLU A 41 -12.01 -6.36 20.07
C GLU A 41 -12.93 -6.96 19.00
N LEU A 42 -13.26 -6.20 17.96
CA LEU A 42 -14.02 -6.72 16.82
C LEU A 42 -13.16 -7.51 15.84
N LEU A 43 -11.82 -7.35 15.87
CA LEU A 43 -10.95 -8.15 15.01
C LEU A 43 -11.05 -9.62 15.40
N PRO A 44 -11.28 -10.52 14.43
CA PRO A 44 -11.34 -11.95 14.71
C PRO A 44 -9.99 -12.51 15.17
N ASP A 45 -10.03 -13.63 15.86
CA ASP A 45 -8.83 -14.38 16.17
C ASP A 45 -8.20 -14.94 14.89
N ILE A 46 -6.88 -14.90 14.81
CA ILE A 46 -6.11 -15.33 13.63
C ILE A 46 -6.45 -16.77 13.19
N GLU A 47 -6.78 -17.63 14.14
CA GLU A 47 -7.12 -19.03 13.89
C GLU A 47 -8.45 -19.19 13.12
N THR A 48 -9.30 -18.16 13.12
CA THR A 48 -10.58 -18.14 12.41
C THR A 48 -10.49 -17.54 11.02
N VAL A 49 -9.32 -16.97 10.65
CA VAL A 49 -9.07 -16.36 9.35
C VAL A 49 -8.63 -17.42 8.35
N ASP A 50 -9.47 -17.73 7.39
CA ASP A 50 -9.30 -18.84 6.44
C ASP A 50 -8.59 -18.44 5.13
N ASN A 51 -8.56 -17.15 4.80
CA ASN A 51 -7.91 -16.63 3.59
C ASN A 51 -7.29 -15.25 3.83
N SER A 52 -6.36 -14.86 2.95
CA SER A 52 -5.68 -13.55 3.04
C SER A 52 -5.04 -13.26 4.41
N VAL A 53 -4.59 -14.30 5.11
CA VAL A 53 -4.04 -14.22 6.48
C VAL A 53 -2.96 -13.15 6.61
N GLY A 54 -2.00 -13.10 5.68
CA GLY A 54 -0.94 -12.09 5.69
C GLY A 54 -1.47 -10.66 5.57
N THR A 55 -2.49 -10.44 4.74
CA THR A 55 -3.15 -9.13 4.62
C THR A 55 -3.86 -8.77 5.92
N PHE A 56 -4.60 -9.71 6.49
CA PHE A 56 -5.29 -9.50 7.76
C PHE A 56 -4.30 -9.15 8.89
N LEU A 57 -3.22 -9.91 9.03
CA LEU A 57 -2.19 -9.64 10.05
C LEU A 57 -1.60 -8.24 9.92
N HIS A 58 -1.24 -7.84 8.70
CA HIS A 58 -0.72 -6.50 8.44
C HIS A 58 -1.74 -5.40 8.81
N LEU A 59 -3.01 -5.57 8.42
CA LEU A 59 -4.07 -4.63 8.76
C LEU A 59 -4.32 -4.58 10.28
N ALA A 60 -4.41 -5.73 10.94
CA ALA A 60 -4.61 -5.82 12.38
C ALA A 60 -3.47 -5.17 13.17
N GLU A 61 -2.23 -5.35 12.73
CA GLU A 61 -1.05 -4.69 13.30
C GLU A 61 -1.16 -3.17 13.16
N ARG A 62 -1.45 -2.67 11.97
CA ARG A 62 -1.62 -1.23 11.73
C ARG A 62 -2.73 -0.62 12.58
N ILE A 63 -3.89 -1.27 12.65
CA ILE A 63 -5.02 -0.79 13.47
C ILE A 63 -4.61 -0.65 14.93
N ARG A 64 -3.86 -1.63 15.46
CA ARG A 64 -3.41 -1.64 16.87
C ARG A 64 -2.33 -0.59 17.15
N THR A 65 -1.37 -0.42 16.23
CA THR A 65 -0.20 0.44 16.47
C THR A 65 -0.45 1.90 16.11
N GLU A 66 -1.24 2.17 15.06
CA GLU A 66 -1.51 3.52 14.59
C GLU A 66 -2.77 4.15 15.24
N ASN A 67 -3.49 3.40 16.08
CA ASN A 67 -4.72 3.84 16.75
C ASN A 67 -5.74 4.47 15.78
N LEU A 68 -6.02 3.75 14.69
CA LEU A 68 -6.83 4.24 13.59
C LEU A 68 -8.29 4.46 14.00
N THR A 69 -8.94 5.48 13.43
CA THR A 69 -10.40 5.62 13.49
C THR A 69 -11.07 4.59 12.58
N VAL A 70 -12.38 4.39 12.76
CA VAL A 70 -13.18 3.51 11.89
C VAL A 70 -13.05 3.92 10.42
N ALA A 71 -13.16 5.22 10.11
CA ALA A 71 -12.98 5.72 8.75
C ALA A 71 -11.61 5.40 8.18
N GLN A 72 -10.54 5.65 8.93
CA GLN A 72 -9.17 5.33 8.52
C GLN A 72 -8.96 3.83 8.34
N THR A 73 -9.54 3.01 9.23
CA THR A 73 -9.50 1.56 9.10
C THR A 73 -10.17 1.07 7.83
N VAL A 74 -11.35 1.62 7.50
CA VAL A 74 -12.07 1.28 6.25
C VAL A 74 -11.24 1.66 5.03
N ILE A 75 -10.66 2.86 5.01
CA ILE A 75 -9.80 3.34 3.90
C ILE A 75 -8.58 2.43 3.73
N VAL A 76 -7.87 2.16 4.83
CA VAL A 76 -6.66 1.33 4.83
C VAL A 76 -6.98 -0.11 4.40
N ALA A 77 -8.05 -0.70 4.94
CA ALA A 77 -8.42 -2.07 4.61
C ALA A 77 -8.90 -2.20 3.16
N ALA A 78 -9.59 -1.21 2.62
CA ALA A 78 -10.06 -1.22 1.22
C ALA A 78 -8.94 -0.91 0.21
N GLY A 79 -7.97 -0.04 0.58
CA GLY A 79 -6.91 0.43 -0.33
C GLY A 79 -5.53 -0.19 -0.10
N GLY A 80 -5.27 -0.68 1.08
CA GLY A 80 -3.92 -0.88 1.59
C GLY A 80 -3.33 -2.28 1.49
N ARG A 81 -3.51 -2.98 0.37
CA ARG A 81 -2.83 -4.29 0.16
C ARG A 81 -1.40 -4.16 -0.37
N HIS A 82 -1.01 -2.97 -0.72
CA HIS A 82 0.29 -2.67 -1.28
C HIS A 82 1.03 -1.70 -0.38
N ARG A 83 2.34 -1.80 -0.39
CA ARG A 83 3.19 -0.84 0.31
C ARG A 83 3.02 0.53 -0.32
N GLU A 84 2.76 1.53 0.50
CA GLU A 84 2.71 2.92 0.07
C GLU A 84 4.05 3.59 0.32
N PHE A 85 4.51 4.37 -0.65
CA PHE A 85 5.67 5.22 -0.49
C PHE A 85 5.27 6.68 -0.73
N VAL A 86 5.65 7.55 0.20
CA VAL A 86 5.49 9.01 0.07
C VAL A 86 6.83 9.64 0.43
N GLY A 87 7.46 10.31 -0.53
CA GLY A 87 8.78 10.90 -0.33
C GLY A 87 9.31 11.61 -1.56
N THR A 88 10.61 11.93 -1.53
CA THR A 88 11.35 12.49 -2.66
C THR A 88 11.86 11.38 -3.58
N PRO A 89 12.27 11.70 -4.83
CA PRO A 89 12.93 10.72 -5.71
C PRO A 89 14.16 10.07 -5.09
N GLU A 90 14.93 10.80 -4.31
CA GLU A 90 16.11 10.31 -3.61
C GLU A 90 15.74 9.33 -2.50
N SER A 91 14.78 9.67 -1.63
CA SER A 91 14.32 8.77 -0.57
C SER A 91 13.60 7.54 -1.12
N PHE A 92 12.97 7.65 -2.30
CA PHE A 92 12.41 6.50 -3.00
C PHE A 92 13.52 5.55 -3.48
N ALA A 93 14.61 6.11 -4.03
CA ALA A 93 15.75 5.29 -4.43
C ALA A 93 16.44 4.62 -3.23
N ASP A 94 16.60 5.34 -2.10
CA ASP A 94 17.13 4.76 -0.83
C ASP A 94 16.28 3.56 -0.38
N ASP A 95 14.97 3.70 -0.47
CA ASP A 95 14.02 2.68 -0.07
C ASP A 95 14.10 1.42 -0.95
N LEU A 96 14.14 1.58 -2.27
CA LEU A 96 14.28 0.44 -3.19
C LEU A 96 15.63 -0.25 -3.06
N GLU A 97 16.72 0.53 -2.86
CA GLU A 97 18.07 0.00 -2.66
C GLU A 97 18.12 -0.92 -1.43
N GLN A 98 17.51 -0.53 -0.31
CA GLN A 98 17.43 -1.37 0.89
C GLN A 98 16.78 -2.72 0.65
N TRP A 99 15.71 -2.76 -0.19
CA TRP A 99 15.02 -4.00 -0.51
C TRP A 99 15.85 -4.92 -1.41
N LEU A 100 16.57 -4.33 -2.38
CA LEU A 100 17.44 -5.07 -3.28
C LEU A 100 18.67 -5.58 -2.55
N ASP A 101 19.31 -4.77 -1.71
CA ASP A 101 20.49 -5.14 -0.91
C ASP A 101 20.21 -6.24 0.12
N ALA A 102 18.94 -6.27 0.60
CA ALA A 102 18.48 -7.32 1.50
C ALA A 102 18.07 -8.63 0.80
N ASP A 103 18.23 -8.72 -0.54
CA ASP A 103 17.71 -9.82 -1.36
C ASP A 103 16.20 -10.10 -1.13
N ALA A 104 15.45 -9.07 -0.73
CA ALA A 104 14.03 -9.19 -0.40
C ALA A 104 13.13 -9.02 -1.64
N SER A 105 13.66 -8.53 -2.75
CA SER A 105 12.92 -8.34 -4.00
C SER A 105 13.88 -8.25 -5.19
N ASP A 106 13.49 -8.84 -6.33
CA ASP A 106 14.20 -8.71 -7.61
C ASP A 106 13.70 -7.54 -8.46
N GLY A 107 12.62 -6.88 -8.04
CA GLY A 107 12.01 -5.76 -8.74
C GLY A 107 10.68 -5.33 -8.15
N PHE A 108 10.10 -4.27 -8.71
CA PHE A 108 8.92 -3.61 -8.17
C PHE A 108 7.90 -3.34 -9.25
N VAL A 109 6.63 -3.53 -8.91
CA VAL A 109 5.49 -3.06 -9.71
C VAL A 109 4.97 -1.79 -9.06
N LEU A 110 4.98 -0.69 -9.80
CA LEU A 110 4.54 0.60 -9.32
C LEU A 110 3.09 0.87 -9.72
N MET A 111 2.29 1.33 -8.77
CA MET A 111 0.93 1.76 -8.98
C MET A 111 0.81 3.25 -8.66
N PHE A 112 0.37 4.03 -9.64
CA PHE A 112 0.21 5.47 -9.48
C PHE A 112 -1.28 5.81 -9.26
N PRO A 113 -1.64 6.57 -8.20
CA PRO A 113 -3.01 7.03 -8.00
C PRO A 113 -3.56 7.83 -9.17
N HIS A 114 -2.70 8.63 -9.81
CA HIS A 114 -3.03 9.45 -10.97
C HIS A 114 -1.98 9.25 -12.07
N THR A 115 -2.14 8.20 -12.86
CA THR A 115 -1.13 7.78 -13.86
C THR A 115 -0.75 8.92 -14.82
N GLU A 116 -1.71 9.70 -15.30
CA GLU A 116 -1.44 10.79 -16.24
C GLU A 116 -0.54 11.90 -15.66
N ARG A 117 -0.59 12.12 -14.35
CA ARG A 117 0.22 13.12 -13.66
C ARG A 117 1.49 12.51 -13.07
N ASP A 118 1.35 11.38 -12.41
CA ASP A 118 2.41 10.85 -11.54
C ASP A 118 3.45 10.06 -12.34
N LEU A 119 3.06 9.39 -13.43
CA LEU A 119 4.00 8.65 -14.27
C LEU A 119 5.00 9.56 -14.99
N PRO A 120 4.61 10.70 -15.63
CA PRO A 120 5.58 11.65 -16.19
C PRO A 120 6.54 12.20 -15.14
N PHE A 121 6.05 12.57 -13.96
CA PHE A 121 6.89 13.01 -12.85
C PHE A 121 7.88 11.92 -12.40
N PHE A 122 7.42 10.67 -12.28
CA PHE A 122 8.28 9.54 -11.95
C PHE A 122 9.39 9.36 -12.99
N ILE A 123 9.05 9.38 -14.29
CA ILE A 123 10.02 9.23 -15.38
C ILE A 123 11.04 10.37 -15.35
N GLU A 124 10.59 11.60 -15.13
CA GLU A 124 11.47 12.78 -15.16
C GLU A 124 12.38 12.89 -13.93
N LYS A 125 11.89 12.51 -12.75
CA LYS A 125 12.60 12.77 -11.49
C LYS A 125 13.15 11.50 -10.82
N ALA A 126 12.36 10.42 -10.72
CA ALA A 126 12.76 9.23 -10.00
C ALA A 126 13.64 8.31 -10.87
N VAL A 127 13.32 8.12 -12.15
CA VAL A 127 14.11 7.28 -13.05
C VAL A 127 15.59 7.71 -13.10
N PRO A 128 15.94 9.02 -13.29
CA PRO A 128 17.33 9.43 -13.26
C PRO A 128 18.03 9.18 -11.91
N ALA A 129 17.31 9.30 -10.79
CA ALA A 129 17.86 9.00 -9.46
C ALA A 129 18.22 7.51 -9.33
N LEU A 130 17.33 6.62 -9.77
CA LEU A 130 17.56 5.17 -9.78
C LEU A 130 18.71 4.79 -10.73
N GLN A 131 18.79 5.41 -11.90
CA GLN A 131 19.85 5.15 -12.87
C GLN A 131 21.23 5.57 -12.38
N ARG A 132 21.35 6.73 -11.70
CA ARG A 132 22.62 7.18 -11.10
C ARG A 132 23.15 6.22 -10.07
N ARG A 133 22.28 5.49 -9.36
CA ARG A 133 22.64 4.47 -8.36
C ARG A 133 22.83 3.08 -8.95
N GLY A 134 22.59 2.89 -10.25
CA GLY A 134 22.67 1.58 -10.89
C GLY A 134 21.48 0.64 -10.59
N LEU A 135 20.45 1.14 -9.90
CA LEU A 135 19.24 0.38 -9.56
C LEU A 135 18.30 0.18 -10.76
N LEU A 136 18.45 1.04 -11.78
CA LEU A 136 17.69 0.92 -13.01
C LEU A 136 18.63 1.06 -14.21
N ARG A 137 18.42 0.21 -15.20
CA ARG A 137 19.22 0.22 -16.43
C ARG A 137 19.05 1.55 -17.20
N THR A 138 20.12 1.98 -17.87
CA THR A 138 20.12 3.14 -18.76
C THR A 138 19.89 2.77 -20.22
N SER A 139 20.12 1.50 -20.58
CA SER A 139 19.93 0.96 -21.93
C SER A 139 19.60 -0.52 -21.90
N TYR A 140 18.96 -1.01 -22.94
CA TYR A 140 18.71 -2.42 -23.14
C TYR A 140 19.90 -3.06 -23.88
N ARG A 141 20.39 -4.21 -23.40
CA ARG A 141 21.57 -4.89 -23.94
C ARG A 141 21.25 -6.05 -24.89
N GLY A 142 19.97 -6.39 -25.05
CA GLY A 142 19.54 -7.54 -25.82
C GLY A 142 18.24 -7.26 -26.57
N THR A 143 17.73 -8.29 -27.22
CA THR A 143 16.50 -8.24 -28.04
C THR A 143 15.34 -9.02 -27.43
N THR A 144 15.60 -9.81 -26.40
CA THR A 144 14.58 -10.65 -25.76
C THR A 144 14.38 -10.23 -24.31
N LEU A 145 13.18 -10.49 -23.76
CA LEU A 145 12.88 -10.24 -22.34
C LEU A 145 13.90 -10.94 -21.43
N ARG A 146 14.30 -12.16 -21.77
CA ARG A 146 15.28 -12.94 -20.99
C ARG A 146 16.63 -12.24 -20.88
N ASP A 147 17.08 -11.55 -21.93
CA ASP A 147 18.35 -10.82 -21.93
C ASP A 147 18.29 -9.62 -20.97
N HIS A 148 17.09 -9.13 -20.65
CA HIS A 148 16.86 -7.97 -19.81
C HIS A 148 16.58 -8.31 -18.33
N LEU A 149 16.35 -9.59 -18.01
CA LEU A 149 16.07 -10.07 -16.65
C LEU A 149 17.27 -10.76 -15.98
N ARG A 150 18.49 -10.64 -16.58
CA ARG A 150 19.73 -11.19 -16.05
C ARG A 150 20.70 -10.10 -15.65
#